data_57a168028b85067da3960b2d0e35af88
#
_entry.id   57a168028b85067da3960b2d0e35af88
#
_cell.length_a   1.000
_cell.length_b   1.000
_cell.length_c   1.000
_cell.angle_alpha   90.00
_cell.angle_beta   90.00
_cell.angle_gamma   90.00
#
_symmetry.space_group_name_H-M   'P 1'
#
loop_
_entity.id
_entity.type
_entity.pdbx_description
1 polymer ?
#
loop_
_entity_poly.entity_id
_entity_poly.type
_entity_poly.pdbx_seq_one_letter_code
_entity_poly.pdbx_strand_id
1 'polypeptide(L)'
;MPTLLHVDSSPLGESSISRRLSREFVQQWKQANPNGTVIARDLTKSNLNAIDAEWIGASYTPENARTPRQKEILALSDTLIAELENADEYVFGVPMHNFSVPSTLKLWIDQISRAGKTFSYTSAGPNGLLKNKKSTFLVASGGFYGAETAMAAFNFVEPYLRSAFGFIGVTDTTFINAGGAAAINSGKTDRETFLRPHFESIRATFKAA
;
A
#
# COMPACT_ATOMS: atom_id res chain seq x y z
N MET A 1 0.21 21.97 3.96
CA MET A 1 1.49 21.24 3.94
C MET A 1 1.20 19.83 3.48
N PRO A 2 1.94 19.29 2.52
CA PRO A 2 1.65 17.94 2.02
C PRO A 2 1.86 16.87 3.10
N THR A 3 1.06 15.83 3.03
CA THR A 3 1.12 14.68 3.95
C THR A 3 1.30 13.39 3.17
N LEU A 4 2.29 12.59 3.54
CA LEU A 4 2.56 11.27 2.98
C LEU A 4 2.12 10.18 3.96
N LEU A 5 1.31 9.22 3.51
CA LEU A 5 1.09 7.97 4.23
C LEU A 5 2.11 6.93 3.77
N HIS A 6 2.97 6.49 4.67
CA HIS A 6 3.95 5.43 4.44
C HIS A 6 3.49 4.13 5.08
N VAL A 7 3.25 3.12 4.25
CA VAL A 7 2.73 1.81 4.67
C VAL A 7 3.74 0.71 4.36
N ASP A 8 4.18 -0.02 5.38
CA ASP A 8 5.04 -1.18 5.25
C ASP A 8 4.30 -2.48 5.58
N SER A 9 4.38 -3.48 4.68
CA SER A 9 3.68 -4.75 4.83
C SER A 9 4.58 -5.98 5.02
N SER A 10 5.90 -5.81 4.93
CA SER A 10 6.85 -6.90 5.08
C SER A 10 7.12 -7.29 6.52
N PRO A 11 7.07 -8.59 6.89
CA PRO A 11 7.40 -9.05 8.23
C PRO A 11 8.92 -9.12 8.51
N LEU A 12 9.77 -8.92 7.50
CA LEU A 12 11.23 -9.12 7.61
C LEU A 12 11.97 -7.94 8.26
N GLY A 13 11.26 -6.89 8.75
CA GLY A 13 11.89 -5.75 9.41
C GLY A 13 13.02 -5.13 8.56
N GLU A 14 14.18 -4.93 9.16
CA GLU A 14 15.37 -4.32 8.50
C GLU A 14 15.96 -5.18 7.35
N SER A 15 15.66 -6.47 7.32
CA SER A 15 16.10 -7.38 6.25
C SER A 15 15.26 -7.26 4.98
N SER A 16 14.14 -6.53 5.02
CA SER A 16 13.21 -6.42 3.91
C SER A 16 13.71 -5.48 2.82
N ILE A 17 13.70 -5.96 1.57
CA ILE A 17 13.98 -5.15 0.37
C ILE A 17 12.91 -4.08 0.19
N SER A 18 11.62 -4.44 0.26
CA SER A 18 10.53 -3.47 0.04
C SER A 18 10.53 -2.35 1.09
N ARG A 19 10.86 -2.64 2.38
CA ARG A 19 11.02 -1.60 3.41
C ARG A 19 12.23 -0.69 3.15
N ARG A 20 13.33 -1.23 2.59
CA ARG A 20 14.48 -0.42 2.21
C ARG A 20 14.12 0.55 1.07
N LEU A 21 13.34 0.09 0.10
CA LEU A 21 12.85 0.92 -1.00
C LEU A 21 11.87 2.00 -0.52
N SER A 22 10.88 1.64 0.32
CA SER A 22 9.92 2.62 0.85
C SER A 22 10.58 3.68 1.72
N ARG A 23 11.60 3.30 2.49
CA ARG A 23 12.39 4.21 3.31
C ARG A 23 13.19 5.21 2.45
N GLU A 24 13.80 4.75 1.35
CA GLU A 24 14.46 5.64 0.37
C GLU A 24 13.46 6.63 -0.22
N PHE A 25 12.27 6.17 -0.63
CA PHE A 25 11.22 7.05 -1.13
C PHE A 25 10.85 8.13 -0.11
N VAL A 26 10.62 7.75 1.15
CA VAL A 26 10.30 8.68 2.24
C VAL A 26 11.41 9.71 2.45
N GLN A 27 12.68 9.31 2.34
CA GLN A 27 13.82 10.24 2.45
C GLN A 27 13.80 11.27 1.32
N GLN A 28 13.60 10.85 0.07
CA GLN A 28 13.52 11.74 -1.08
C GLN A 28 12.30 12.66 -0.99
N TRP A 29 11.15 12.10 -0.59
CA TRP A 29 9.92 12.89 -0.40
C TRP A 29 10.09 13.99 0.65
N LYS A 30 10.74 13.69 1.79
CA LYS A 30 11.05 14.67 2.84
C LYS A 30 12.01 15.77 2.35
N GLN A 31 12.98 15.44 1.51
CA GLN A 31 13.87 16.42 0.91
C GLN A 31 13.12 17.38 -0.02
N ALA A 32 12.18 16.82 -0.83
CA ALA A 32 11.32 17.62 -1.71
C ALA A 32 10.25 18.43 -0.93
N ASN A 33 9.86 17.95 0.25
CA ASN A 33 8.82 18.54 1.09
C ASN A 33 9.33 18.78 2.53
N PRO A 34 10.21 19.76 2.77
CA PRO A 34 10.85 19.96 4.10
C PRO A 34 9.86 20.19 5.24
N ASN A 35 8.69 20.79 4.93
CA ASN A 35 7.61 21.06 5.89
C ASN A 35 6.49 19.99 5.84
N GLY A 36 6.66 18.93 5.07
CA GLY A 36 5.67 17.86 4.91
C GLY A 36 5.63 16.92 6.12
N THR A 37 4.46 16.34 6.35
CA THR A 37 4.23 15.35 7.42
C THR A 37 4.25 13.94 6.85
N VAL A 38 4.81 12.98 7.58
CA VAL A 38 4.76 11.54 7.24
C VAL A 38 4.00 10.80 8.32
N ILE A 39 2.90 10.16 7.93
CA ILE A 39 2.17 9.19 8.76
C ILE A 39 2.76 7.82 8.44
N ALA A 40 3.35 7.14 9.43
CA ALA A 40 3.95 5.82 9.25
C ALA A 40 3.02 4.72 9.78
N ARG A 41 2.71 3.72 8.93
CA ARG A 41 1.89 2.57 9.25
C ARG A 41 2.64 1.26 8.95
N ASP A 42 3.05 0.57 10.01
CA ASP A 42 3.59 -0.80 9.92
C ASP A 42 2.47 -1.81 10.11
N LEU A 43 2.09 -2.50 9.04
CA LEU A 43 0.98 -3.45 9.06
C LEU A 43 1.27 -4.68 9.92
N THR A 44 2.54 -5.00 10.16
CA THR A 44 2.92 -6.12 11.04
C THR A 44 2.71 -5.82 12.52
N LYS A 45 2.46 -4.55 12.86
CA LYS A 45 2.21 -4.05 14.22
C LYS A 45 0.79 -3.50 14.41
N SER A 46 -0.06 -3.63 13.41
CA SER A 46 -1.36 -2.93 13.37
C SER A 46 -2.54 -3.76 13.88
N ASN A 47 -2.31 -4.95 14.45
CA ASN A 47 -3.35 -5.85 14.98
C ASN A 47 -4.55 -6.03 14.02
N LEU A 48 -4.25 -6.21 12.72
CA LEU A 48 -5.26 -6.37 11.69
C LEU A 48 -5.93 -7.74 11.81
N ASN A 49 -7.25 -7.72 11.97
CA ASN A 49 -8.06 -8.93 11.95
C ASN A 49 -8.78 -9.10 10.60
N ALA A 50 -9.07 -10.34 10.23
CA ALA A 50 -9.96 -10.63 9.12
C ALA A 50 -11.36 -10.05 9.43
N ILE A 51 -12.02 -9.54 8.40
CA ILE A 51 -13.42 -9.11 8.52
C ILE A 51 -14.30 -10.33 8.74
N ASP A 52 -15.24 -10.22 9.68
CA ASP A 52 -16.22 -11.24 10.03
C ASP A 52 -17.64 -10.72 9.86
N ALA A 53 -18.63 -11.55 10.19
CA ALA A 53 -20.04 -11.18 10.06
C ALA A 53 -20.43 -9.99 10.96
N GLU A 54 -19.84 -9.88 12.16
CA GLU A 54 -20.09 -8.77 13.09
C GLU A 54 -19.52 -7.46 12.55
N TRP A 55 -18.29 -7.49 12.00
CA TRP A 55 -17.65 -6.36 11.33
C TRP A 55 -18.46 -5.91 10.11
N ILE A 56 -18.88 -6.86 9.26
CA ILE A 56 -19.69 -6.57 8.06
C ILE A 56 -20.99 -5.88 8.47
N GLY A 57 -21.72 -6.45 9.44
CA GLY A 57 -22.95 -5.85 9.96
C GLY A 57 -22.74 -4.43 10.50
N ALA A 58 -21.67 -4.21 11.27
CA ALA A 58 -21.31 -2.90 11.78
C ALA A 58 -21.00 -1.89 10.66
N SER A 59 -20.28 -2.33 9.61
CA SER A 59 -19.88 -1.46 8.50
C SER A 59 -21.04 -0.93 7.67
N TYR A 60 -22.13 -1.71 7.55
CA TYR A 60 -23.38 -1.30 6.87
C TYR A 60 -24.35 -0.56 7.79
N THR A 61 -24.13 -0.56 9.11
CA THR A 61 -24.97 0.21 10.04
C THR A 61 -24.65 1.71 9.91
N PRO A 62 -25.63 2.59 9.68
CA PRO A 62 -25.43 4.03 9.67
C PRO A 62 -24.71 4.51 10.94
N GLU A 63 -23.80 5.45 10.81
CA GLU A 63 -22.90 5.86 11.90
C GLU A 63 -23.63 6.33 13.16
N ASN A 64 -24.74 7.07 12.98
CA ASN A 64 -25.60 7.55 14.06
C ASN A 64 -26.43 6.45 14.74
N ALA A 65 -26.58 5.28 14.11
CA ALA A 65 -27.33 4.13 14.63
C ALA A 65 -26.44 3.03 15.24
N ARG A 66 -25.09 3.19 15.17
CA ARG A 66 -24.15 2.18 15.67
C ARG A 66 -24.19 2.05 17.18
N THR A 67 -24.27 0.83 17.65
CA THR A 67 -24.06 0.48 19.07
C THR A 67 -22.62 0.76 19.51
N PRO A 68 -22.34 0.87 20.82
CA PRO A 68 -20.96 0.98 21.34
C PRO A 68 -20.06 -0.15 20.84
N ARG A 69 -20.55 -1.38 20.78
CA ARG A 69 -19.81 -2.56 20.27
C ARG A 69 -19.45 -2.42 18.79
N GLN A 70 -20.39 -1.95 17.94
CA GLN A 70 -20.12 -1.72 16.53
C GLN A 70 -19.09 -0.61 16.29
N LYS A 71 -19.09 0.43 17.12
CA LYS A 71 -18.05 1.49 17.06
C LYS A 71 -16.68 0.95 17.44
N GLU A 72 -16.60 0.11 18.48
CA GLU A 72 -15.36 -0.56 18.92
C GLU A 72 -14.77 -1.42 17.79
N ILE A 73 -15.60 -2.26 17.17
CA ILE A 73 -15.20 -3.16 16.07
C ILE A 73 -14.64 -2.38 14.87
N LEU A 74 -15.22 -1.24 14.55
CA LEU A 74 -14.81 -0.41 13.41
C LEU A 74 -13.70 0.59 13.74
N ALA A 75 -13.29 0.74 14.99
CA ALA A 75 -12.36 1.79 15.43
C ALA A 75 -11.02 1.75 14.68
N LEU A 76 -10.46 0.55 14.45
CA LEU A 76 -9.24 0.40 13.66
C LEU A 76 -9.48 0.82 12.20
N SER A 77 -10.55 0.33 11.59
CA SER A 77 -10.93 0.70 10.22
C SER A 77 -11.13 2.21 10.07
N ASP A 78 -11.79 2.86 11.02
CA ASP A 78 -11.99 4.31 11.01
C ASP A 78 -10.64 5.05 11.09
N THR A 79 -9.71 4.57 11.92
CA THR A 79 -8.34 5.12 12.01
C THR A 79 -7.59 5.00 10.68
N LEU A 80 -7.62 3.81 10.06
CA LEU A 80 -6.92 3.55 8.80
C LEU A 80 -7.49 4.38 7.64
N ILE A 81 -8.80 4.57 7.60
CA ILE A 81 -9.47 5.42 6.61
C ILE A 81 -9.10 6.89 6.84
N ALA A 82 -9.10 7.36 8.09
CA ALA A 82 -8.70 8.73 8.40
C ALA A 82 -7.24 9.02 7.99
N GLU A 83 -6.33 8.05 8.10
CA GLU A 83 -4.95 8.19 7.60
C GLU A 83 -4.92 8.40 6.07
N LEU A 84 -5.75 7.64 5.31
CA LEU A 84 -5.88 7.80 3.87
C LEU A 84 -6.49 9.16 3.48
N GLU A 85 -7.54 9.57 4.18
CA GLU A 85 -8.22 10.86 3.91
C GLU A 85 -7.29 12.05 4.16
N ASN A 86 -6.50 12.00 5.25
CA ASN A 86 -5.59 13.07 5.66
C ASN A 86 -4.30 13.15 4.84
N ALA A 87 -3.89 12.10 4.15
CA ALA A 87 -2.69 12.11 3.33
C ALA A 87 -3.01 12.51 1.88
N ASP A 88 -2.09 13.24 1.25
CA ASP A 88 -2.17 13.64 -0.16
C ASP A 88 -1.56 12.58 -1.07
N GLU A 89 -0.53 11.89 -0.56
CA GLU A 89 0.22 10.87 -1.27
C GLU A 89 0.40 9.62 -0.40
N TYR A 90 0.50 8.47 -1.06
CA TYR A 90 0.73 7.19 -0.40
C TYR A 90 1.98 6.50 -0.96
N VAL A 91 2.77 5.88 -0.08
CA VAL A 91 3.87 5.00 -0.49
C VAL A 91 3.77 3.67 0.24
N PHE A 92 3.90 2.57 -0.50
CA PHE A 92 3.75 1.22 0.00
C PHE A 92 5.02 0.41 -0.23
N GLY A 93 5.58 -0.19 0.83
CA GLY A 93 6.59 -1.23 0.74
C GLY A 93 5.91 -2.61 0.67
N VAL A 94 5.92 -3.23 -0.51
CA VAL A 94 5.14 -4.45 -0.80
C VAL A 94 6.07 -5.61 -1.20
N PRO A 95 6.32 -6.60 -0.36
CA PRO A 95 6.94 -7.84 -0.84
C PRO A 95 5.88 -8.70 -1.54
N MET A 96 6.29 -9.39 -2.61
CA MET A 96 5.45 -10.43 -3.20
C MET A 96 5.51 -11.69 -2.34
N HIS A 97 4.38 -12.18 -1.88
CA HIS A 97 4.21 -13.46 -1.20
C HIS A 97 3.30 -14.37 -2.02
N ASN A 98 3.82 -15.52 -2.45
CA ASN A 98 3.05 -16.50 -3.21
C ASN A 98 2.27 -15.85 -4.38
N PHE A 99 2.99 -15.05 -5.18
CA PHE A 99 2.50 -14.36 -6.38
C PHE A 99 1.56 -13.15 -6.14
N SER A 100 1.20 -12.86 -4.89
CA SER A 100 0.26 -11.78 -4.55
C SER A 100 0.82 -10.88 -3.44
N VAL A 101 -0.03 -9.98 -2.93
CA VAL A 101 0.28 -9.12 -1.79
C VAL A 101 0.37 -9.93 -0.48
N PRO A 102 1.13 -9.49 0.53
CA PRO A 102 1.11 -10.11 1.84
C PRO A 102 -0.29 -10.13 2.46
N SER A 103 -0.59 -11.15 3.27
CA SER A 103 -1.88 -11.26 3.96
C SER A 103 -2.21 -10.03 4.80
N THR A 104 -1.22 -9.44 5.47
CA THR A 104 -1.39 -8.20 6.22
C THR A 104 -1.84 -7.03 5.36
N LEU A 105 -1.33 -6.90 4.13
CA LEU A 105 -1.78 -5.86 3.20
C LEU A 105 -3.20 -6.15 2.70
N LYS A 106 -3.54 -7.42 2.45
CA LYS A 106 -4.92 -7.80 2.11
C LYS A 106 -5.89 -7.47 3.23
N LEU A 107 -5.57 -7.81 4.49
CA LEU A 107 -6.38 -7.46 5.65
C LEU A 107 -6.55 -5.94 5.79
N TRP A 108 -5.50 -5.17 5.54
CA TRP A 108 -5.57 -3.71 5.58
C TRP A 108 -6.51 -3.17 4.49
N ILE A 109 -6.41 -3.69 3.24
CA ILE A 109 -7.29 -3.31 2.14
C ILE A 109 -8.76 -3.64 2.47
N ASP A 110 -9.04 -4.79 3.11
CA ASP A 110 -10.38 -5.16 3.54
C ASP A 110 -10.93 -4.18 4.59
N GLN A 111 -10.09 -3.73 5.53
CA GLN A 111 -10.49 -2.77 6.55
C GLN A 111 -10.81 -1.38 5.98
N ILE A 112 -10.12 -0.95 4.93
CA ILE A 112 -10.30 0.40 4.36
C ILE A 112 -11.34 0.46 3.24
N SER A 113 -11.76 -0.68 2.69
CA SER A 113 -12.76 -0.75 1.60
C SER A 113 -14.17 -0.71 2.17
N ARG A 114 -14.65 0.48 2.54
CA ARG A 114 -15.97 0.67 3.19
C ARG A 114 -16.90 1.56 2.39
N ALA A 115 -18.13 1.07 2.17
CA ALA A 115 -19.19 1.83 1.53
C ALA A 115 -19.55 3.09 2.35
N GLY A 116 -19.67 4.22 1.66
CA GLY A 116 -19.93 5.52 2.28
C GLY A 116 -18.71 6.19 2.94
N LYS A 117 -17.52 5.54 2.90
CA LYS A 117 -16.25 6.08 3.40
C LYS A 117 -15.22 6.22 2.27
N THR A 118 -14.76 5.13 1.70
CA THR A 118 -13.78 5.13 0.62
C THR A 118 -14.35 4.89 -0.77
N PHE A 119 -15.57 4.39 -0.85
CA PHE A 119 -16.33 4.28 -2.09
C PHE A 119 -17.83 4.41 -1.82
N SER A 120 -18.60 4.67 -2.89
CA SER A 120 -20.07 4.68 -2.86
C SER A 120 -20.63 4.00 -4.10
N TYR A 121 -21.90 3.61 -4.06
CA TYR A 121 -22.63 3.16 -5.23
C TYR A 121 -23.53 4.27 -5.78
N THR A 122 -23.51 4.45 -7.09
CA THR A 122 -24.38 5.38 -7.83
C THR A 122 -25.15 4.61 -8.88
N SER A 123 -26.10 5.26 -9.56
CA SER A 123 -26.80 4.67 -10.72
C SER A 123 -25.87 4.28 -11.86
N ALA A 124 -24.68 4.89 -11.95
CA ALA A 124 -23.65 4.57 -12.94
C ALA A 124 -22.65 3.49 -12.48
N GLY A 125 -22.82 2.94 -11.27
CA GLY A 125 -21.92 1.94 -10.69
C GLY A 125 -21.11 2.46 -9.49
N PRO A 126 -20.03 1.76 -9.12
CA PRO A 126 -19.18 2.16 -8.00
C PRO A 126 -18.46 3.48 -8.29
N ASN A 127 -18.33 4.32 -7.26
CA ASN A 127 -17.62 5.59 -7.31
C ASN A 127 -16.65 5.66 -6.11
N GLY A 128 -15.35 5.68 -6.39
CA GLY A 128 -14.33 5.86 -5.37
C GLY A 128 -14.34 7.28 -4.83
N LEU A 129 -14.11 7.43 -3.53
CA LEU A 129 -14.22 8.72 -2.81
C LEU A 129 -12.87 9.38 -2.53
N LEU A 130 -11.76 8.63 -2.55
CA LEU A 130 -10.40 9.15 -2.35
C LEU A 130 -9.87 9.77 -3.66
N LYS A 131 -10.34 10.98 -3.96
CA LYS A 131 -9.96 11.70 -5.20
C LYS A 131 -8.67 12.51 -5.01
N ASN A 132 -7.96 12.74 -6.15
CA ASN A 132 -6.74 13.58 -6.20
C ASN A 132 -5.62 13.08 -5.29
N LYS A 133 -5.56 11.78 -5.06
CA LYS A 133 -4.50 11.11 -4.31
C LYS A 133 -3.57 10.38 -5.29
N LYS A 134 -2.28 10.31 -4.93
CA LYS A 134 -1.26 9.55 -5.67
C LYS A 134 -0.79 8.37 -4.83
N SER A 135 -0.48 7.26 -5.46
CA SER A 135 0.12 6.12 -4.76
C SER A 135 1.33 5.56 -5.49
N THR A 136 2.38 5.26 -4.74
CA THR A 136 3.58 4.59 -5.25
C THR A 136 3.77 3.26 -4.52
N PHE A 137 3.85 2.18 -5.30
CA PHE A 137 4.07 0.83 -4.81
C PHE A 137 5.49 0.38 -5.11
N LEU A 138 6.26 0.11 -4.07
CA LEU A 138 7.63 -0.39 -4.15
C LEU A 138 7.59 -1.89 -3.93
N VAL A 139 7.52 -2.64 -5.04
CA VAL A 139 7.27 -4.08 -5.04
C VAL A 139 8.59 -4.84 -5.10
N ALA A 140 8.84 -5.70 -4.11
CA ALA A 140 10.01 -6.59 -4.10
C ALA A 140 9.59 -8.05 -4.30
N SER A 141 10.23 -8.75 -5.23
CA SER A 141 9.95 -10.16 -5.51
C SER A 141 11.22 -10.98 -5.71
N GLY A 142 11.17 -12.27 -5.36
CA GLY A 142 12.31 -13.19 -5.53
C GLY A 142 12.66 -13.45 -7.00
N GLY A 143 11.64 -13.59 -7.85
CA GLY A 143 11.77 -13.76 -9.30
C GLY A 143 11.45 -12.48 -10.07
N PHE A 144 11.42 -12.60 -11.41
CA PHE A 144 11.03 -11.51 -12.32
C PHE A 144 9.62 -11.78 -12.85
N TYR A 145 8.70 -10.84 -12.63
CA TYR A 145 7.27 -10.94 -12.96
C TYR A 145 6.78 -9.78 -13.84
N GLY A 146 7.68 -9.05 -14.47
CA GLY A 146 7.34 -8.00 -15.43
C GLY A 146 6.72 -8.55 -16.71
N ALA A 147 6.03 -7.71 -17.47
CA ALA A 147 5.27 -8.09 -18.67
C ALA A 147 6.09 -8.86 -19.72
N GLU A 148 7.39 -8.59 -19.79
CA GLU A 148 8.32 -9.21 -20.75
C GLU A 148 8.91 -10.54 -20.26
N THR A 149 8.47 -11.05 -19.10
CA THR A 149 9.02 -12.28 -18.52
C THR A 149 8.07 -13.47 -18.70
N ALA A 150 8.63 -14.70 -18.74
CA ALA A 150 7.84 -15.93 -18.78
C ALA A 150 6.90 -16.09 -17.56
N MET A 151 7.20 -15.40 -16.45
CA MET A 151 6.41 -15.45 -15.22
C MET A 151 5.39 -14.30 -15.10
N ALA A 152 5.19 -13.49 -16.15
CA ALA A 152 4.28 -12.34 -16.12
C ALA A 152 2.85 -12.70 -15.69
N ALA A 153 2.34 -13.87 -16.13
CA ALA A 153 1.00 -14.35 -15.79
C ALA A 153 0.81 -14.64 -14.29
N PHE A 154 1.89 -14.76 -13.53
CA PHE A 154 1.85 -14.99 -12.08
C PHE A 154 1.99 -13.66 -11.28
N ASN A 155 1.99 -12.51 -11.94
CA ASN A 155 1.97 -11.23 -11.24
C ASN A 155 0.53 -10.85 -10.86
N PHE A 156 0.12 -11.24 -9.66
CA PHE A 156 -1.15 -10.81 -9.08
C PHE A 156 -1.02 -9.61 -8.14
N VAL A 157 0.19 -9.07 -7.94
CA VAL A 157 0.41 -7.89 -7.09
C VAL A 157 -0.08 -6.62 -7.76
N GLU A 158 0.49 -6.29 -8.92
CA GLU A 158 0.21 -5.03 -9.61
C GLU A 158 -1.24 -4.94 -10.09
N PRO A 159 -1.83 -5.93 -10.80
CA PRO A 159 -3.22 -5.88 -11.23
C PRO A 159 -4.21 -5.77 -10.07
N TYR A 160 -3.94 -6.48 -8.97
CA TYR A 160 -4.77 -6.41 -7.77
C TYR A 160 -4.73 -5.03 -7.14
N LEU A 161 -3.54 -4.44 -6.92
CA LEU A 161 -3.40 -3.13 -6.30
C LEU A 161 -4.00 -2.02 -7.19
N ARG A 162 -3.81 -2.08 -8.51
CA ARG A 162 -4.46 -1.14 -9.43
C ARG A 162 -5.99 -1.20 -9.32
N SER A 163 -6.55 -2.42 -9.27
CA SER A 163 -8.00 -2.62 -9.13
C SER A 163 -8.52 -2.13 -7.79
N ALA A 164 -7.86 -2.51 -6.68
CA ALA A 164 -8.29 -2.15 -5.33
C ALA A 164 -8.23 -0.63 -5.08
N PHE A 165 -7.12 0.01 -5.48
CA PHE A 165 -6.95 1.45 -5.31
C PHE A 165 -7.80 2.25 -6.30
N GLY A 166 -7.92 1.81 -7.54
CA GLY A 166 -8.84 2.41 -8.51
C GLY A 166 -10.30 2.38 -8.05
N PHE A 167 -10.72 1.28 -7.41
CA PHE A 167 -12.08 1.13 -6.86
C PHE A 167 -12.38 2.17 -5.76
N ILE A 168 -11.42 2.51 -4.91
CA ILE A 168 -11.56 3.54 -3.88
C ILE A 168 -11.26 4.96 -4.39
N GLY A 169 -10.90 5.12 -5.67
CA GLY A 169 -10.74 6.43 -6.33
C GLY A 169 -9.30 6.90 -6.54
N VAL A 170 -8.31 6.10 -6.17
CA VAL A 170 -6.88 6.41 -6.34
C VAL A 170 -6.41 5.80 -7.66
N THR A 171 -6.47 6.58 -8.74
CA THR A 171 -6.13 6.13 -10.10
C THR A 171 -4.71 6.51 -10.55
N ASP A 172 -4.10 7.52 -9.92
CA ASP A 172 -2.69 7.88 -10.15
C ASP A 172 -1.80 6.93 -9.36
N THR A 173 -1.39 5.83 -10.02
CA THR A 173 -0.63 4.75 -9.39
C THR A 173 0.69 4.49 -10.12
N THR A 174 1.80 4.57 -9.41
CA THR A 174 3.15 4.25 -9.89
C THR A 174 3.66 2.97 -9.26
N PHE A 175 4.32 2.12 -10.06
CA PHE A 175 4.96 0.89 -9.58
C PHE A 175 6.45 0.91 -9.88
N ILE A 176 7.26 0.64 -8.83
CA ILE A 176 8.70 0.41 -8.96
C ILE A 176 8.97 -1.03 -8.51
N ASN A 177 9.29 -1.87 -9.48
CA ASN A 177 9.42 -3.31 -9.28
C ASN A 177 10.89 -3.71 -9.11
N ALA A 178 11.25 -4.25 -7.94
CA ALA A 178 12.56 -4.83 -7.62
C ALA A 178 12.47 -6.36 -7.69
N GLY A 179 12.46 -6.88 -8.92
CA GLY A 179 12.44 -8.32 -9.20
C GLY A 179 13.83 -8.95 -9.09
N GLY A 180 13.88 -10.27 -8.83
CA GLY A 180 15.13 -11.03 -8.80
C GLY A 180 15.86 -11.00 -7.45
N ALA A 181 15.22 -10.60 -6.35
CA ALA A 181 15.83 -10.51 -5.03
C ALA A 181 16.36 -11.88 -4.50
N ALA A 182 15.92 -13.02 -5.08
CA ALA A 182 16.49 -14.34 -4.77
C ALA A 182 17.99 -14.44 -5.07
N ALA A 183 18.53 -13.59 -5.95
CA ALA A 183 19.98 -13.50 -6.23
C ALA A 183 20.80 -13.13 -5.00
N ILE A 184 20.23 -12.36 -4.06
CA ILE A 184 20.87 -12.01 -2.78
C ILE A 184 21.03 -13.27 -1.92
N ASN A 185 19.96 -14.07 -1.79
CA ASN A 185 19.98 -15.28 -0.96
C ASN A 185 20.91 -16.36 -1.53
N SER A 186 21.07 -16.39 -2.85
CA SER A 186 22.00 -17.33 -3.53
C SER A 186 23.44 -16.83 -3.62
N GLY A 187 23.76 -15.66 -3.05
CA GLY A 187 25.10 -15.08 -3.06
C GLY A 187 25.59 -14.57 -4.44
N LYS A 188 24.68 -14.46 -5.43
CA LYS A 188 25.00 -13.94 -6.78
C LYS A 188 25.21 -12.43 -6.79
N THR A 189 24.64 -11.73 -5.82
CA THR A 189 24.83 -10.29 -5.62
C THR A 189 24.68 -9.97 -4.13
N ASP A 190 25.28 -8.88 -3.69
CA ASP A 190 25.00 -8.32 -2.36
C ASP A 190 23.77 -7.40 -2.40
N ARG A 191 23.25 -7.09 -1.23
CA ARG A 191 22.02 -6.30 -1.07
C ARG A 191 22.17 -4.88 -1.58
N GLU A 192 23.30 -4.22 -1.33
CA GLU A 192 23.51 -2.82 -1.73
C GLU A 192 23.64 -2.69 -3.25
N THR A 193 24.36 -3.60 -3.87
CA THR A 193 24.46 -3.69 -5.34
C THR A 193 23.08 -3.94 -5.97
N PHE A 194 22.27 -4.83 -5.39
CA PHE A 194 20.90 -5.09 -5.85
C PHE A 194 20.01 -3.85 -5.72
N LEU A 195 20.08 -3.12 -4.61
CA LEU A 195 19.20 -1.97 -4.34
C LEU A 195 19.57 -0.72 -5.14
N ARG A 196 20.82 -0.53 -5.52
CA ARG A 196 21.33 0.68 -6.15
C ARG A 196 20.51 1.16 -7.35
N PRO A 197 20.23 0.36 -8.39
CA PRO A 197 19.46 0.81 -9.54
C PRO A 197 18.02 1.21 -9.16
N HIS A 198 17.42 0.56 -8.17
CA HIS A 198 16.08 0.89 -7.69
C HIS A 198 16.06 2.21 -6.90
N PHE A 199 17.10 2.50 -6.13
CA PHE A 199 17.26 3.81 -5.47
C PHE A 199 17.42 4.93 -6.51
N GLU A 200 18.17 4.69 -7.57
CA GLU A 200 18.30 5.64 -8.67
C GLU A 200 16.96 5.91 -9.35
N SER A 201 16.17 4.87 -9.60
CA SER A 201 14.81 4.99 -10.14
C SER A 201 13.91 5.80 -9.21
N ILE A 202 13.95 5.55 -7.89
CA ILE A 202 13.18 6.32 -6.90
C ILE A 202 13.60 7.80 -6.93
N ARG A 203 14.91 8.09 -6.90
CA ARG A 203 15.43 9.48 -6.94
C ARG A 203 15.02 10.21 -8.22
N ALA A 204 14.96 9.50 -9.34
CA ALA A 204 14.56 10.09 -10.61
C ALA A 204 13.11 10.59 -10.60
N THR A 205 12.21 9.96 -9.85
CA THR A 205 10.80 10.42 -9.75
C THR A 205 10.67 11.81 -9.10
N PHE A 206 11.63 12.20 -8.23
CA PHE A 206 11.64 13.51 -7.57
C PHE A 206 12.42 14.60 -8.32
N LYS A 207 13.19 14.23 -9.35
CA LYS A 207 13.91 15.19 -10.20
C LYS A 207 13.10 15.68 -11.38
N ALA A 208 12.07 14.93 -11.75
CA ALA A 208 11.21 15.22 -12.91
C ALA A 208 9.94 16.03 -12.53
N ALA A 209 9.70 16.26 -11.26
CA ALA A 209 8.61 17.08 -10.72
C ALA A 209 9.10 18.49 -10.42
#